data_68e99958c3da9f3603da500c7533a65b
#
_entry.id   68e99958c3da9f3603da500c7533a65b
#
_cell.length_a   1.000
_cell.length_b   1.000
_cell.length_c   1.000
_cell.angle_alpha   90.00
_cell.angle_beta   90.00
_cell.angle_gamma   90.00
#
_symmetry.space_group_name_H-M   'P 1'
#
loop_
_entity.id
_entity.type
_entity.pdbx_description
1 polymer ?
#
loop_
_entity_poly.entity_id
_entity_poly.type
_entity_poly.pdbx_seq_one_letter_code
_entity_poly.pdbx_strand_id
1 'polypeptide(L)'
;MKTITVDGKEYKLEFGFDAVEVGDLVQKMFEVKSGIYIARSAQDGNNIAVAMLDGTSEMLATIPKICVLAVYAGCLEHNPVSMDEAKALLKKYMKQEKKSCTDVYNEVLMPCMEDDGFFVMSGIEKMIETMNQAMEQEENAEQTPKVVPQDYKKSSKASTK
;
A
#
# COMPACT_ATOMS: atom_id res chain seq x y z
N MET A 1 12.18 5.02 15.42
CA MET A 1 11.77 6.25 16.16
C MET A 1 12.46 7.49 15.59
N LYS A 2 11.72 8.55 15.33
CA LYS A 2 12.21 9.83 14.76
C LYS A 2 11.66 11.03 15.55
N THR A 3 12.44 12.08 15.70
CA THR A 3 11.98 13.33 16.34
C THR A 3 11.76 14.39 15.27
N ILE A 4 10.62 15.07 15.34
CA ILE A 4 10.33 16.27 14.56
C ILE A 4 10.21 17.46 15.50
N THR A 5 10.68 18.63 15.08
CA THR A 5 10.59 19.87 15.88
C THR A 5 9.61 20.82 15.23
N VAL A 6 8.62 21.29 15.98
CA VAL A 6 7.61 22.23 15.49
C VAL A 6 7.46 23.37 16.50
N ASP A 7 7.66 24.61 16.07
CA ASP A 7 7.63 25.81 16.92
C ASP A 7 8.55 25.66 18.16
N GLY A 8 9.71 25.03 18.01
CA GLY A 8 10.68 24.82 19.09
C GLY A 8 10.34 23.70 20.08
N LYS A 9 9.21 22.99 19.88
CA LYS A 9 8.83 21.82 20.68
C LYS A 9 9.15 20.54 19.89
N GLU A 10 9.75 19.58 20.58
CA GLU A 10 10.07 18.26 20.02
C GLU A 10 8.89 17.31 20.18
N TYR A 11 8.62 16.55 19.10
CA TYR A 11 7.65 15.46 19.06
C TYR A 11 8.36 14.19 18.56
N LYS A 12 8.29 13.15 19.36
CA LYS A 12 8.83 11.85 19.00
C LYS A 12 7.76 11.05 18.27
N LEU A 13 8.11 10.58 17.09
CA LEU A 13 7.29 9.67 16.31
C LEU A 13 7.84 8.25 16.49
N GLU A 14 6.99 7.35 16.95
CA GLU A 14 7.26 5.92 17.07
C GLU A 14 6.07 5.14 16.56
N PHE A 15 6.33 4.16 15.68
CA PHE A 15 5.30 3.33 15.06
C PHE A 15 5.32 1.91 15.65
N GLY A 16 5.16 1.84 16.98
CA GLY A 16 5.01 0.62 17.75
C GLY A 16 3.59 0.05 17.69
N PHE A 17 3.25 -0.74 18.70
CA PHE A 17 1.95 -1.43 18.78
C PHE A 17 0.77 -0.46 18.80
N ASP A 18 0.87 0.65 19.53
CA ASP A 18 -0.19 1.67 19.61
C ASP A 18 -0.53 2.25 18.22
N ALA A 19 0.49 2.41 17.35
CA ALA A 19 0.27 2.87 15.99
C ALA A 19 -0.42 1.81 15.12
N VAL A 20 -0.17 0.51 15.37
CA VAL A 20 -0.86 -0.59 14.67
C VAL A 20 -2.33 -0.69 15.08
N GLU A 21 -2.70 -0.30 16.28
CA GLU A 21 -4.11 -0.24 16.70
C GLU A 21 -4.92 0.84 15.96
N VAL A 22 -4.26 1.80 15.30
CA VAL A 22 -4.93 2.77 14.43
C VAL A 22 -5.29 2.12 13.10
N GLY A 23 -6.39 1.37 13.09
CA GLY A 23 -6.84 0.55 11.96
C GLY A 23 -6.95 1.31 10.64
N ASP A 24 -7.39 2.57 10.66
CA ASP A 24 -7.47 3.42 9.46
C ASP A 24 -6.07 3.67 8.84
N LEU A 25 -5.03 3.80 9.67
CA LEU A 25 -3.65 3.94 9.18
C LEU A 25 -3.18 2.63 8.51
N VAL A 26 -3.38 1.49 9.18
CA VAL A 26 -3.00 0.17 8.66
C VAL A 26 -3.68 -0.10 7.33
N GLN A 27 -4.99 0.15 7.23
CA GLN A 27 -5.73 0.00 5.97
C GLN A 27 -5.17 0.87 4.85
N LYS A 28 -4.94 2.16 5.11
CA LYS A 28 -4.43 3.09 4.11
C LYS A 28 -3.01 2.74 3.66
N MET A 29 -2.16 2.32 4.58
CA MET A 29 -0.81 1.90 4.26
C MET A 29 -0.80 0.62 3.42
N PHE A 30 -1.70 -0.34 3.71
CA PHE A 30 -1.89 -1.52 2.89
C PHE A 30 -2.36 -1.14 1.47
N GLU A 31 -3.36 -0.28 1.34
CA GLU A 31 -3.87 0.20 0.04
C GLU A 31 -2.77 0.81 -0.83
N VAL A 32 -1.90 1.64 -0.24
CA VAL A 32 -0.79 2.26 -0.97
C VAL A 32 0.29 1.25 -1.34
N LYS A 33 0.72 0.41 -0.40
CA LYS A 33 1.82 -0.55 -0.64
C LYS A 33 1.42 -1.70 -1.59
N SER A 34 0.16 -2.12 -1.58
CA SER A 34 -0.33 -3.20 -2.45
C SER A 34 -0.57 -2.78 -3.90
N GLY A 35 -0.56 -1.49 -4.20
CA GLY A 35 -0.87 -0.99 -5.54
C GLY A 35 -2.34 -1.16 -5.96
N ILE A 36 -3.25 -1.41 -5.00
CA ILE A 36 -4.67 -1.70 -5.27
C ILE A 36 -5.37 -0.60 -6.07
N TYR A 37 -4.93 0.64 -5.96
CA TYR A 37 -5.46 1.76 -6.75
C TYR A 37 -5.28 1.54 -8.27
N ILE A 38 -4.08 1.06 -8.68
CA ILE A 38 -3.79 0.74 -10.08
C ILE A 38 -4.61 -0.48 -10.52
N ALA A 39 -4.70 -1.51 -9.68
CA ALA A 39 -5.44 -2.73 -9.98
C ALA A 39 -6.95 -2.45 -10.19
N ARG A 40 -7.56 -1.60 -9.37
CA ARG A 40 -8.96 -1.20 -9.51
C ARG A 40 -9.19 -0.47 -10.83
N SER A 41 -8.37 0.52 -11.17
CA SER A 41 -8.49 1.26 -12.42
C SER A 41 -8.30 0.36 -13.66
N ALA A 42 -7.45 -0.66 -13.58
CA ALA A 42 -7.28 -1.64 -14.66
C ALA A 42 -8.53 -2.53 -14.86
N GLN A 43 -9.26 -2.86 -13.78
CA GLN A 43 -10.51 -3.62 -13.86
C GLN A 43 -11.65 -2.87 -14.56
N ASP A 44 -11.63 -1.53 -14.54
CA ASP A 44 -12.61 -0.69 -15.23
C ASP A 44 -12.43 -0.68 -16.78
N GLY A 45 -11.57 -1.54 -17.32
CA GLY A 45 -11.33 -1.70 -18.75
C GLY A 45 -10.38 -0.68 -19.34
N ASN A 46 -9.70 0.10 -18.52
CA ASN A 46 -8.67 1.04 -18.94
C ASN A 46 -7.41 0.30 -19.41
N ASN A 47 -6.70 0.88 -20.38
CA ASN A 47 -5.38 0.37 -20.70
C ASN A 47 -4.41 0.64 -19.52
N ILE A 48 -3.31 -0.10 -19.46
CA ILE A 48 -2.39 -0.05 -18.32
C ILE A 48 -1.85 1.37 -18.04
N ALA A 49 -1.62 2.18 -19.06
CA ALA A 49 -1.11 3.54 -18.89
C ALA A 49 -2.15 4.45 -18.21
N VAL A 50 -3.42 4.34 -18.60
CA VAL A 50 -4.53 5.08 -17.97
C VAL A 50 -4.73 4.58 -16.54
N ALA A 51 -4.71 3.27 -16.31
CA ALA A 51 -4.84 2.69 -14.97
C ALA A 51 -3.72 3.15 -14.02
N MET A 52 -2.50 3.24 -14.51
CA MET A 52 -1.38 3.78 -13.72
C MET A 52 -1.57 5.26 -13.39
N LEU A 53 -2.04 6.07 -14.34
CA LEU A 53 -2.27 7.50 -14.12
C LEU A 53 -3.38 7.73 -13.09
N ASP A 54 -4.52 7.05 -13.25
CA ASP A 54 -5.66 7.16 -12.36
C ASP A 54 -5.33 6.64 -10.95
N GLY A 55 -4.71 5.48 -10.85
CA GLY A 55 -4.30 4.90 -9.58
C GLY A 55 -3.26 5.77 -8.84
N THR A 56 -2.32 6.37 -9.58
CA THR A 56 -1.35 7.32 -9.00
C THR A 56 -2.06 8.59 -8.51
N SER A 57 -3.04 9.09 -9.26
CA SER A 57 -3.83 10.26 -8.86
C SER A 57 -4.62 10.01 -7.57
N GLU A 58 -5.26 8.84 -7.46
CA GLU A 58 -6.00 8.44 -6.25
C GLU A 58 -5.05 8.27 -5.04
N MET A 59 -3.89 7.66 -5.26
CA MET A 59 -2.86 7.54 -4.23
C MET A 59 -2.42 8.93 -3.73
N LEU A 60 -2.10 9.86 -4.65
CA LEU A 60 -1.71 11.23 -4.30
C LEU A 60 -2.79 11.97 -3.49
N ALA A 61 -4.06 11.77 -3.83
CA ALA A 61 -5.18 12.35 -3.08
C ALA A 61 -5.33 11.74 -1.67
N THR A 62 -4.80 10.54 -1.45
CA THR A 62 -4.88 9.84 -0.17
C THR A 62 -3.71 10.19 0.77
N ILE A 63 -2.53 10.53 0.25
CA ILE A 63 -1.33 10.84 1.03
C ILE A 63 -1.55 11.87 2.15
N PRO A 64 -2.26 12.99 1.95
CA PRO A 64 -2.50 13.95 3.04
C PRO A 64 -3.24 13.35 4.24
N LYS A 65 -4.18 12.44 4.00
CA LYS A 65 -4.91 11.72 5.07
C LYS A 65 -3.98 10.76 5.81
N ILE A 66 -3.16 10.03 5.07
CA ILE A 66 -2.14 9.14 5.65
C ILE A 66 -1.18 9.93 6.53
N CYS A 67 -0.69 11.09 6.08
CA CYS A 67 0.23 11.91 6.86
C CYS A 67 -0.39 12.38 8.20
N VAL A 68 -1.67 12.76 8.20
CA VAL A 68 -2.36 13.14 9.44
C VAL A 68 -2.51 11.93 10.37
N LEU A 69 -2.97 10.78 9.86
CA LEU A 69 -3.11 9.56 10.63
C LEU A 69 -1.76 9.08 11.18
N ALA A 70 -0.69 9.16 10.38
CA ALA A 70 0.64 8.74 10.79
C ALA A 70 1.24 9.67 11.87
N VAL A 71 1.06 10.99 11.75
CA VAL A 71 1.50 11.90 12.81
C VAL A 71 0.72 11.65 14.10
N TYR A 72 -0.60 11.43 14.00
CA TYR A 72 -1.41 11.05 15.15
C TYR A 72 -0.90 9.75 15.79
N ALA A 73 -0.80 8.68 15.01
CA ALA A 73 -0.39 7.37 15.49
C ALA A 73 1.03 7.37 16.06
N GLY A 74 1.97 8.02 15.36
CA GLY A 74 3.37 8.09 15.81
C GLY A 74 3.58 8.90 17.08
N CYS A 75 2.64 9.79 17.45
CA CYS A 75 2.70 10.54 18.69
C CYS A 75 2.08 9.81 19.89
N LEU A 76 1.33 8.74 19.73
CA LEU A 76 0.56 8.10 20.80
C LEU A 76 1.43 7.70 21.99
N GLU A 77 2.59 7.08 21.75
CA GLU A 77 3.49 6.57 22.78
C GLU A 77 4.11 7.69 23.66
N HIS A 78 4.62 8.74 23.03
CA HIS A 78 5.47 9.74 23.72
C HIS A 78 4.83 11.12 23.91
N ASN A 79 4.03 11.52 22.98
CA ASN A 79 3.44 12.87 22.94
C ASN A 79 1.98 12.80 22.46
N PRO A 80 1.08 12.10 23.17
CA PRO A 80 -0.29 11.92 22.73
C PRO A 80 -0.94 13.24 22.33
N VAL A 81 -1.50 13.28 21.13
CA VAL A 81 -2.22 14.43 20.56
C VAL A 81 -3.57 13.97 20.04
N SER A 82 -4.53 14.88 19.93
CA SER A 82 -5.76 14.61 19.20
C SER A 82 -5.53 14.62 17.69
N MET A 83 -6.48 14.09 16.92
CA MET A 83 -6.42 14.11 15.45
C MET A 83 -6.34 15.53 14.89
N ASP A 84 -7.05 16.48 15.48
CA ASP A 84 -7.00 17.90 15.09
C ASP A 84 -5.65 18.54 15.41
N GLU A 85 -5.05 18.20 16.55
CA GLU A 85 -3.70 18.64 16.91
C GLU A 85 -2.65 18.02 15.97
N ALA A 86 -2.74 16.74 15.65
CA ALA A 86 -1.87 16.09 14.68
C ALA A 86 -1.92 16.78 13.31
N LYS A 87 -3.12 17.13 12.85
CA LYS A 87 -3.32 17.88 11.62
C LYS A 87 -2.72 19.29 11.68
N ALA A 88 -2.85 19.98 12.80
CA ALA A 88 -2.26 21.31 13.00
C ALA A 88 -0.72 21.22 13.05
N LEU A 89 -0.19 20.21 13.72
CA LEU A 89 1.24 19.92 13.84
C LEU A 89 1.85 19.63 12.46
N LEU A 90 1.22 18.75 11.67
CA LEU A 90 1.65 18.47 10.31
C LEU A 90 1.71 19.73 9.44
N LYS A 91 0.66 20.57 9.48
CA LYS A 91 0.63 21.83 8.71
C LYS A 91 1.76 22.77 9.09
N LYS A 92 2.07 22.91 10.39
CA LYS A 92 3.15 23.76 10.89
C LYS A 92 4.50 23.20 10.45
N TYR A 93 4.72 21.90 10.63
CA TYR A 93 5.94 21.21 10.20
C TYR A 93 6.21 21.41 8.71
N MET A 94 5.21 21.15 7.87
CA MET A 94 5.32 21.34 6.41
C MET A 94 5.69 22.79 6.04
N LYS A 95 5.09 23.77 6.72
CA LYS A 95 5.38 25.18 6.47
C LYS A 95 6.79 25.55 6.92
N GLN A 96 7.23 25.09 8.08
CA GLN A 96 8.56 25.33 8.64
C GLN A 96 9.65 24.71 7.77
N GLU A 97 9.49 23.46 7.38
CA GLU A 97 10.46 22.71 6.59
C GLU A 97 10.33 22.93 5.07
N LYS A 98 9.31 23.69 4.62
CA LYS A 98 8.97 23.91 3.21
C LYS A 98 8.77 22.61 2.43
N LYS A 99 8.12 21.62 3.05
CA LYS A 99 7.86 20.30 2.51
C LYS A 99 6.41 20.13 2.08
N SER A 100 6.17 19.37 1.01
CA SER A 100 4.85 18.87 0.63
C SER A 100 4.43 17.68 1.52
N CYS A 101 3.15 17.28 1.45
CA CYS A 101 2.71 16.03 2.09
C CYS A 101 3.48 14.82 1.57
N THR A 102 3.78 14.80 0.27
CA THR A 102 4.53 13.70 -0.35
C THR A 102 5.97 13.64 0.16
N ASP A 103 6.62 14.80 0.37
CA ASP A 103 7.97 14.85 0.95
C ASP A 103 7.96 14.36 2.39
N VAL A 104 6.99 14.81 3.21
CA VAL A 104 6.84 14.33 4.59
C VAL A 104 6.58 12.83 4.62
N TYR A 105 5.72 12.34 3.75
CA TYR A 105 5.43 10.91 3.63
C TYR A 105 6.70 10.10 3.32
N ASN A 106 7.42 10.46 2.27
CA ASN A 106 8.58 9.70 1.78
C ASN A 106 9.83 9.86 2.65
N GLU A 107 10.10 11.05 3.19
CA GLU A 107 11.37 11.35 3.85
C GLU A 107 11.31 11.23 5.38
N VAL A 108 10.11 11.26 5.95
CA VAL A 108 9.93 11.27 7.40
C VAL A 108 9.14 10.06 7.87
N LEU A 109 7.91 9.88 7.36
CA LEU A 109 6.98 8.90 7.90
C LEU A 109 7.31 7.48 7.45
N MET A 110 7.49 7.26 6.15
CA MET A 110 7.82 5.93 5.62
C MET A 110 9.09 5.33 6.21
N PRO A 111 10.25 6.05 6.21
CA PRO A 111 11.46 5.52 6.83
C PRO A 111 11.30 5.23 8.33
N CYS A 112 10.54 6.07 9.06
CA CYS A 112 10.29 5.84 10.47
C CYS A 112 9.43 4.59 10.71
N MET A 113 8.38 4.37 9.90
CA MET A 113 7.56 3.16 9.96
C MET A 113 8.36 1.89 9.63
N GLU A 114 9.26 1.97 8.66
CA GLU A 114 10.15 0.86 8.29
C GLU A 114 11.13 0.54 9.42
N ASP A 115 11.82 1.56 9.94
CA ASP A 115 12.79 1.41 11.03
C ASP A 115 12.15 0.85 12.32
N ASP A 116 10.92 1.24 12.61
CA ASP A 116 10.17 0.81 13.80
C ASP A 116 9.46 -0.55 13.61
N GLY A 117 9.52 -1.15 12.40
CA GLY A 117 8.93 -2.45 12.10
C GLY A 117 7.39 -2.46 11.99
N PHE A 118 6.77 -1.31 11.75
CA PHE A 118 5.31 -1.15 11.64
C PHE A 118 4.67 -2.12 10.64
N PHE A 119 5.28 -2.32 9.47
CA PHE A 119 4.75 -3.18 8.41
C PHE A 119 4.79 -4.66 8.76
N VAL A 120 5.78 -5.07 9.54
CA VAL A 120 5.87 -6.44 10.07
C VAL A 120 4.83 -6.66 11.16
N MET A 121 4.75 -5.73 12.13
CA MET A 121 3.80 -5.81 13.26
C MET A 121 2.34 -5.76 12.81
N SER A 122 2.02 -4.93 11.81
CA SER A 122 0.67 -4.83 11.24
C SER A 122 0.29 -6.01 10.34
N GLY A 123 1.25 -6.85 9.95
CA GLY A 123 1.05 -7.96 9.01
C GLY A 123 0.93 -7.55 7.53
N ILE A 124 1.13 -6.27 7.21
CA ILE A 124 1.02 -5.75 5.83
C ILE A 124 2.02 -6.45 4.90
N GLU A 125 3.28 -6.60 5.31
CA GLU A 125 4.29 -7.27 4.50
C GLU A 125 3.89 -8.70 4.15
N LYS A 126 3.51 -9.48 5.15
CA LYS A 126 3.09 -10.87 4.95
C LYS A 126 1.89 -10.99 4.02
N MET A 127 0.94 -10.07 4.13
CA MET A 127 -0.26 -10.07 3.26
C MET A 127 0.13 -9.76 1.81
N ILE A 128 1.00 -8.79 1.57
CA ILE A 128 1.48 -8.44 0.23
C ILE A 128 2.27 -9.60 -0.40
N GLU A 129 3.16 -10.23 0.37
CA GLU A 129 3.89 -11.42 -0.09
C GLU A 129 2.93 -12.56 -0.50
N THR A 130 1.91 -12.81 0.32
CA THR A 130 0.90 -13.83 0.01
C THR A 130 0.13 -13.51 -1.27
N MET A 131 -0.25 -12.25 -1.47
CA MET A 131 -0.93 -11.79 -2.69
C MET A 131 -0.04 -11.94 -3.92
N ASN A 132 1.23 -11.57 -3.84
CA ASN A 132 2.18 -11.69 -4.94
C ASN A 132 2.40 -13.16 -5.33
N GLN A 133 2.55 -14.05 -4.35
CA GLN A 133 2.67 -15.49 -4.59
C GLN A 133 1.43 -16.08 -5.27
N ALA A 134 0.24 -15.64 -4.88
CA ALA A 134 -1.01 -16.08 -5.52
C ALA A 134 -1.08 -15.61 -6.98
N MET A 135 -0.72 -14.37 -7.28
CA MET A 135 -0.69 -13.85 -8.65
C MET A 135 0.32 -14.58 -9.54
N GLU A 136 1.52 -14.87 -9.04
CA GLU A 136 2.54 -15.64 -9.76
C GLU A 136 2.08 -17.07 -10.08
N GLN A 137 1.31 -17.69 -9.17
CA GLN A 137 0.75 -19.02 -9.40
C GLN A 137 -0.31 -19.01 -10.49
N GLU A 138 -1.17 -18.00 -10.55
CA GLU A 138 -2.17 -17.85 -11.61
C GLU A 138 -1.52 -17.61 -12.98
N GLU A 139 -0.52 -16.73 -13.08
CA GLU A 139 0.21 -16.51 -14.33
C GLU A 139 0.90 -17.78 -14.84
N ASN A 140 1.50 -18.56 -13.96
CA ASN A 140 2.13 -19.82 -14.33
C ASN A 140 1.12 -20.89 -14.74
N ALA A 141 -0.09 -20.90 -14.17
CA ALA A 141 -1.16 -21.81 -14.53
C ALA A 141 -1.76 -21.51 -15.91
N GLU A 142 -1.84 -20.24 -16.30
CA GLU A 142 -2.31 -19.84 -17.63
C GLU A 142 -1.29 -20.14 -18.76
N GLN A 143 0.00 -20.16 -18.44
CA GLN A 143 1.07 -20.47 -19.40
C GLN A 143 1.28 -21.97 -19.65
N THR A 144 0.63 -22.87 -18.90
CA THR A 144 0.67 -24.31 -19.19
C THR A 144 -0.21 -24.61 -20.41
N PRO A 145 0.35 -25.18 -21.52
CA PRO A 145 -0.44 -25.47 -22.71
C PRO A 145 -1.54 -26.47 -22.35
N LYS A 146 -2.79 -26.11 -22.59
CA LYS A 146 -3.92 -27.04 -22.51
C LYS A 146 -3.65 -28.17 -23.49
N VAL A 147 -3.29 -29.35 -23.01
CA VAL A 147 -3.19 -30.57 -23.83
C VAL A 147 -4.58 -30.86 -24.39
N VAL A 148 -4.78 -30.50 -25.65
CA VAL A 148 -6.01 -30.86 -26.38
C VAL A 148 -6.00 -32.38 -26.52
N PRO A 149 -7.01 -33.12 -26.04
CA PRO A 149 -7.09 -34.58 -26.28
C PRO A 149 -7.15 -34.82 -27.78
N GLN A 150 -6.19 -35.60 -28.30
CA GLN A 150 -6.26 -36.06 -29.69
C GLN A 150 -7.45 -37.00 -29.82
N ASP A 151 -8.47 -36.55 -30.55
CA ASP A 151 -9.56 -37.41 -30.98
C ASP A 151 -9.01 -38.59 -31.78
N TYR A 152 -9.17 -39.78 -31.24
CA TYR A 152 -8.91 -41.04 -31.96
C TYR A 152 -9.86 -41.13 -33.15
N LYS A 153 -9.39 -40.86 -34.37
CA LYS A 153 -10.09 -41.18 -35.61
C LYS A 153 -10.23 -42.71 -35.70
N LYS A 154 -11.45 -43.21 -35.44
CA LYS A 154 -11.84 -44.58 -35.79
C LYS A 154 -11.76 -44.74 -37.30
N SER A 155 -10.79 -45.52 -37.77
CA SER A 155 -10.74 -45.97 -39.16
C SER A 155 -11.89 -46.96 -39.40
N SER A 156 -12.92 -46.55 -40.12
CA SER A 156 -13.94 -47.45 -40.69
C SER A 156 -13.34 -48.16 -41.87
N LYS A 157 -13.02 -49.47 -41.71
CA LYS A 157 -12.76 -50.39 -42.87
C LYS A 157 -14.06 -50.58 -43.59
N ALA A 158 -14.17 -50.04 -44.78
CA ALA A 158 -15.16 -50.49 -45.77
C ALA A 158 -14.80 -51.85 -46.26
N SER A 159 -15.69 -52.83 -46.08
CA SER A 159 -15.61 -54.17 -46.71
C SER A 159 -16.41 -54.13 -48.00
N THR A 160 -15.72 -54.40 -49.12
CA THR A 160 -16.32 -54.52 -50.42
C THR A 160 -16.76 -55.97 -50.63
N LYS A 161 -17.97 -56.11 -51.11
CA LYS A 161 -18.35 -57.19 -51.99
C LYS A 161 -19.14 -56.68 -53.17
#